data_148fef68ce89a2a26de431e47739cf7a
#
_entry.id   148fef68ce89a2a26de431e47739cf7a
#
_cell.length_a   1.000
_cell.length_b   1.000
_cell.length_c   1.000
_cell.angle_alpha   90.00
_cell.angle_beta   90.00
_cell.angle_gamma   90.00
#
_symmetry.space_group_name_H-M   'P 1'
#
loop_
_entity.id
_entity.type
_entity.pdbx_description
1 polymer ?
#
loop_
_entity_poly.entity_id
_entity_poly.type
_entity_poly.pdbx_seq_one_letter_code
_entity_poly.pdbx_strand_id
1 'polypeptide(L)'
;EYDEEELLRKNESIQKQQLSNLKAHLYDQILSSLRIVKQNENIDLQIHEQLDHAKILYNKGLHIQSLRLLEKIKTLTKHNNQVTYLLQVLFLEKKIEALHITRSMQDRAQQLSVEIDEVNHRLELIAKSSNLSLQLYGWYIQHGHARNEEDRIELDKLMHDPIMDLVKSSNGFYENLYRYQCYCWYGFITQDFLLHYRYSQKWVDLFDANENMKQIETAQYIKGLHNLITSHFDIKNFQKLKETISILENYSETPIVLNN
;
A
#
# COMPACT_ATOMS: atom_id res chain seq x y z
N GLU A 1 12.03 31.88 -1.04
CA GLU A 1 10.97 31.76 -2.06
C GLU A 1 11.64 31.70 -3.43
N TYR A 2 11.23 30.76 -4.30
CA TYR A 2 11.87 30.56 -5.61
C TYR A 2 11.36 31.61 -6.60
N ASP A 3 12.27 32.45 -7.15
CA ASP A 3 11.97 33.48 -8.13
C ASP A 3 12.73 33.22 -9.45
N GLU A 4 11.97 32.92 -10.53
CA GLU A 4 12.52 32.65 -11.86
C GLU A 4 13.18 33.87 -12.50
N GLU A 5 12.64 35.07 -12.26
CA GLU A 5 13.16 36.29 -12.85
C GLU A 5 14.50 36.68 -12.20
N GLU A 6 14.63 36.43 -10.91
CA GLU A 6 15.90 36.67 -10.19
C GLU A 6 16.97 35.66 -10.65
N LEU A 7 16.59 34.39 -10.88
CA LEU A 7 17.51 33.37 -11.39
C LEU A 7 18.02 33.71 -12.80
N LEU A 8 17.14 34.16 -13.69
CA LEU A 8 17.52 34.58 -15.04
C LEU A 8 18.39 35.84 -15.04
N ARG A 9 18.13 36.79 -14.13
CA ARG A 9 18.99 37.99 -13.96
C ARG A 9 20.39 37.68 -13.47
N LYS A 10 20.52 36.69 -12.59
CA LYS A 10 21.82 36.25 -12.05
C LYS A 10 22.63 35.40 -13.01
N ASN A 11 21.97 34.78 -14.01
CA ASN A 11 22.60 33.84 -14.95
C ASN A 11 22.28 34.19 -16.39
N GLU A 12 23.01 35.17 -16.94
CA GLU A 12 22.85 35.67 -18.33
C GLU A 12 23.04 34.58 -19.41
N SER A 13 23.70 33.46 -19.05
CA SER A 13 23.91 32.34 -19.98
C SER A 13 22.65 31.47 -20.19
N ILE A 14 21.61 31.63 -19.34
CA ILE A 14 20.38 30.86 -19.44
C ILE A 14 19.28 31.69 -20.10
N GLN A 15 18.84 31.25 -21.26
CA GLN A 15 17.68 31.86 -21.93
C GLN A 15 16.37 31.37 -21.28
N LYS A 16 15.37 32.26 -21.21
CA LYS A 16 14.05 31.94 -20.66
C LYS A 16 13.42 30.69 -21.29
N GLN A 17 13.62 30.48 -22.60
CA GLN A 17 13.14 29.30 -23.34
C GLN A 17 13.83 28.00 -22.92
N GLN A 18 15.08 28.07 -22.45
CA GLN A 18 15.84 26.90 -21.99
C GLN A 18 15.55 26.52 -20.55
N LEU A 19 15.00 27.44 -19.75
CA LEU A 19 14.77 27.24 -18.32
C LEU A 19 13.84 26.06 -18.04
N SER A 20 12.78 25.89 -18.83
CA SER A 20 11.84 24.75 -18.70
C SER A 20 12.54 23.40 -18.92
N ASN A 21 13.37 23.31 -19.96
CA ASN A 21 14.12 22.08 -20.26
C ASN A 21 15.19 21.79 -19.19
N LEU A 22 15.86 22.83 -18.68
CA LEU A 22 16.84 22.69 -17.61
C LEU A 22 16.19 22.21 -16.31
N LYS A 23 15.01 22.73 -15.97
CA LYS A 23 14.23 22.26 -14.82
C LYS A 23 13.82 20.79 -14.97
N ALA A 24 13.29 20.39 -16.13
CA ALA A 24 12.93 19.01 -16.40
C ALA A 24 14.14 18.08 -16.26
N HIS A 25 15.27 18.46 -16.88
CA HIS A 25 16.50 17.68 -16.78
C HIS A 25 17.03 17.57 -15.34
N LEU A 26 17.05 18.68 -14.60
CA LEU A 26 17.44 18.68 -13.19
C LEU A 26 16.51 17.81 -12.34
N TYR A 27 15.20 17.89 -12.58
CA TYR A 27 14.21 17.07 -11.89
C TYR A 27 14.47 15.57 -12.13
N ASP A 28 14.71 15.17 -13.38
CA ASP A 28 15.02 13.78 -13.73
C ASP A 28 16.32 13.31 -13.10
N GLN A 29 17.35 14.16 -13.04
CA GLN A 29 18.62 13.85 -12.38
C GLN A 29 18.45 13.68 -10.87
N ILE A 30 17.67 14.56 -10.22
CA ILE A 30 17.37 14.47 -8.78
C ILE A 30 16.62 13.16 -8.49
N LEU A 31 15.58 12.83 -9.26
CA LEU A 31 14.82 11.59 -9.08
C LEU A 31 15.71 10.36 -9.27
N SER A 32 16.58 10.36 -10.28
CA SER A 32 17.52 9.28 -10.54
C SER A 32 18.50 9.10 -9.39
N SER A 33 19.02 10.19 -8.85
CA SER A 33 19.92 10.18 -7.69
C SER A 33 19.22 9.69 -6.42
N LEU A 34 18.00 10.16 -6.16
CA LEU A 34 17.18 9.74 -5.02
C LEU A 34 16.82 8.25 -5.12
N ARG A 35 16.57 7.75 -6.34
CA ARG A 35 16.32 6.32 -6.55
C ARG A 35 17.52 5.47 -6.11
N ILE A 36 18.73 5.87 -6.48
CA ILE A 36 19.96 5.14 -6.11
C ILE A 36 20.17 5.15 -4.59
N VAL A 37 19.98 6.31 -3.95
CA VAL A 37 20.16 6.45 -2.48
C VAL A 37 19.12 5.63 -1.71
N LYS A 38 17.87 5.62 -2.16
CA LYS A 38 16.75 4.96 -1.48
C LYS A 38 16.59 3.47 -1.82
N GLN A 39 17.32 2.97 -2.80
CA GLN A 39 17.16 1.61 -3.35
C GLN A 39 17.30 0.53 -2.28
N ASN A 40 18.24 0.67 -1.34
CA ASN A 40 18.47 -0.32 -0.29
C ASN A 40 17.48 -0.25 0.87
N GLU A 41 16.75 0.85 1.00
CA GLU A 41 15.82 1.10 2.11
C GLU A 41 14.36 0.83 1.72
N ASN A 42 14.04 0.90 0.43
CA ASN A 42 12.67 0.78 -0.06
C ASN A 42 12.46 -0.54 -0.79
N ILE A 43 11.57 -1.38 -0.26
CA ILE A 43 11.27 -2.70 -0.79
C ILE A 43 10.71 -2.65 -2.23
N ASP A 44 9.91 -1.64 -2.55
CA ASP A 44 9.32 -1.49 -3.88
C ASP A 44 10.40 -1.23 -4.93
N LEU A 45 11.38 -0.36 -4.61
CA LEU A 45 12.51 -0.08 -5.50
C LEU A 45 13.40 -1.30 -5.70
N GLN A 46 13.63 -2.09 -4.63
CA GLN A 46 14.38 -3.34 -4.72
C GLN A 46 13.69 -4.37 -5.63
N ILE A 47 12.36 -4.54 -5.46
CA ILE A 47 11.58 -5.47 -6.27
C ILE A 47 11.57 -5.02 -7.74
N HIS A 48 11.37 -3.73 -8.01
CA HIS A 48 11.39 -3.19 -9.38
C HIS A 48 12.72 -3.44 -10.08
N GLU A 49 13.83 -3.14 -9.42
CA GLU A 49 15.17 -3.39 -10.00
C GLU A 49 15.38 -4.86 -10.35
N GLN A 50 15.06 -5.74 -9.40
CA GLN A 50 15.23 -7.18 -9.63
C GLN A 50 14.29 -7.69 -10.75
N LEU A 51 13.05 -7.16 -10.85
CA LEU A 51 12.14 -7.47 -11.95
C LEU A 51 12.71 -6.99 -13.31
N ASP A 52 13.30 -5.81 -13.35
CA ASP A 52 13.93 -5.31 -14.58
C ASP A 52 15.13 -6.18 -14.98
N HIS A 53 15.95 -6.60 -14.01
CA HIS A 53 17.03 -7.56 -14.28
C HIS A 53 16.48 -8.90 -14.81
N ALA A 54 15.40 -9.43 -14.24
CA ALA A 54 14.77 -10.66 -14.73
C ALA A 54 14.25 -10.51 -16.17
N LYS A 55 13.64 -9.35 -16.51
CA LYS A 55 13.19 -9.03 -17.87
C LYS A 55 14.37 -8.92 -18.86
N ILE A 56 15.47 -8.28 -18.45
CA ILE A 56 16.68 -8.18 -19.26
C ILE A 56 17.24 -9.59 -19.56
N LEU A 57 17.36 -10.45 -18.56
CA LEU A 57 17.79 -11.83 -18.73
C LEU A 57 16.88 -12.60 -19.69
N TYR A 58 15.56 -12.46 -19.53
CA TYR A 58 14.58 -13.04 -20.42
C TYR A 58 14.79 -12.60 -21.88
N ASN A 59 14.93 -11.29 -22.11
CA ASN A 59 15.14 -10.73 -23.45
C ASN A 59 16.47 -11.16 -24.09
N LYS A 60 17.46 -11.55 -23.28
CA LYS A 60 18.75 -12.08 -23.75
C LYS A 60 18.72 -13.60 -23.97
N GLY A 61 17.57 -14.26 -23.78
CA GLY A 61 17.45 -15.71 -23.89
C GLY A 61 18.02 -16.49 -22.70
N LEU A 62 18.42 -15.81 -21.61
CA LEU A 62 18.97 -16.41 -20.40
C LEU A 62 17.83 -16.83 -19.46
N HIS A 63 16.97 -17.74 -19.95
CA HIS A 63 15.69 -18.08 -19.31
C HIS A 63 15.88 -18.72 -17.93
N ILE A 64 16.86 -19.62 -17.76
CA ILE A 64 17.14 -20.29 -16.48
C ILE A 64 17.60 -19.28 -15.42
N GLN A 65 18.44 -18.33 -15.80
CA GLN A 65 18.88 -17.26 -14.89
C GLN A 65 17.75 -16.33 -14.52
N SER A 66 16.89 -16.00 -15.49
CA SER A 66 15.66 -15.23 -15.22
C SER A 66 14.76 -15.96 -14.23
N LEU A 67 14.47 -17.25 -14.42
CA LEU A 67 13.65 -18.05 -13.49
C LEU A 67 14.23 -18.09 -12.08
N ARG A 68 15.56 -18.27 -11.94
CA ARG A 68 16.22 -18.26 -10.63
C ARG A 68 16.07 -16.91 -9.92
N LEU A 69 16.10 -15.82 -10.66
CA LEU A 69 15.91 -14.49 -10.10
C LEU A 69 14.43 -14.28 -9.73
N LEU A 70 13.49 -14.71 -10.58
CA LEU A 70 12.06 -14.64 -10.30
C LEU A 70 11.67 -15.41 -9.03
N GLU A 71 12.28 -16.57 -8.75
CA GLU A 71 12.04 -17.31 -7.52
C GLU A 71 12.46 -16.52 -6.25
N LYS A 72 13.58 -15.80 -6.32
CA LYS A 72 14.00 -14.90 -5.24
C LYS A 72 13.03 -13.75 -5.04
N ILE A 73 12.59 -13.11 -6.15
CA ILE A 73 11.63 -12.00 -6.09
C ILE A 73 10.30 -12.51 -5.54
N LYS A 74 9.85 -13.69 -5.94
CA LYS A 74 8.64 -14.35 -5.45
C LYS A 74 8.66 -14.53 -3.93
N THR A 75 9.77 -15.01 -3.39
CA THR A 75 9.96 -15.13 -1.94
C THR A 75 9.91 -13.76 -1.25
N LEU A 76 10.60 -12.77 -1.83
CA LEU A 76 10.65 -11.41 -1.31
C LEU A 76 9.25 -10.75 -1.31
N THR A 77 8.50 -10.88 -2.40
CA THR A 77 7.14 -10.33 -2.53
C THR A 77 6.16 -10.99 -1.56
N LYS A 78 6.22 -12.30 -1.39
CA LYS A 78 5.39 -13.05 -0.43
C LYS A 78 5.68 -12.60 1.02
N HIS A 79 6.96 -12.49 1.39
CA HIS A 79 7.37 -12.08 2.74
C HIS A 79 6.91 -10.65 3.10
N ASN A 80 6.90 -9.76 2.12
CA ASN A 80 6.55 -8.34 2.30
C ASN A 80 5.10 -8.01 1.86
N ASN A 81 4.25 -9.00 1.68
CA ASN A 81 2.85 -8.83 1.26
C ASN A 81 2.67 -8.05 -0.06
N GLN A 82 3.67 -8.04 -0.94
CA GLN A 82 3.66 -7.28 -2.20
C GLN A 82 2.89 -8.02 -3.30
N VAL A 83 1.57 -8.08 -3.17
CA VAL A 83 0.67 -8.93 -3.97
C VAL A 83 0.67 -8.55 -5.46
N THR A 84 0.72 -7.24 -5.77
CA THR A 84 0.76 -6.73 -7.14
C THR A 84 2.05 -7.10 -7.87
N TYR A 85 3.19 -7.04 -7.17
CA TYR A 85 4.47 -7.47 -7.73
C TYR A 85 4.55 -8.98 -7.87
N LEU A 86 3.97 -9.72 -6.93
CA LEU A 86 3.88 -11.18 -7.02
C LEU A 86 3.16 -11.60 -8.31
N LEU A 87 2.07 -10.92 -8.67
CA LEU A 87 1.37 -11.18 -9.93
C LEU A 87 2.27 -10.93 -11.15
N GLN A 88 3.04 -9.83 -11.15
CA GLN A 88 3.99 -9.54 -12.25
C GLN A 88 5.07 -10.62 -12.38
N VAL A 89 5.60 -11.11 -11.25
CA VAL A 89 6.55 -12.22 -11.21
C VAL A 89 5.97 -13.46 -11.85
N LEU A 90 4.77 -13.87 -11.43
CA LEU A 90 4.08 -15.06 -11.93
C LEU A 90 3.77 -14.97 -13.43
N PHE A 91 3.40 -13.79 -13.93
CA PHE A 91 3.18 -13.59 -15.37
C PHE A 91 4.48 -13.71 -16.19
N LEU A 92 5.61 -13.21 -15.70
CA LEU A 92 6.88 -13.36 -16.39
C LEU A 92 7.36 -14.82 -16.34
N GLU A 93 7.20 -15.49 -15.20
CA GLU A 93 7.46 -16.92 -15.06
C GLU A 93 6.63 -17.74 -16.05
N LYS A 94 5.32 -17.47 -16.15
CA LYS A 94 4.43 -18.13 -17.12
C LYS A 94 4.88 -17.92 -18.57
N LYS A 95 5.37 -16.73 -18.93
CA LYS A 95 5.94 -16.49 -20.27
C LYS A 95 7.14 -17.37 -20.56
N ILE A 96 8.02 -17.53 -19.59
CA ILE A 96 9.23 -18.36 -19.76
C ILE A 96 8.87 -19.83 -19.87
N GLU A 97 8.00 -20.31 -18.98
CA GLU A 97 7.55 -21.71 -19.00
C GLU A 97 6.83 -22.08 -20.31
N ALA A 98 6.04 -21.16 -20.87
CA ALA A 98 5.38 -21.37 -22.16
C ALA A 98 6.35 -21.60 -23.33
N LEU A 99 7.58 -21.06 -23.27
CA LEU A 99 8.61 -21.29 -24.29
C LEU A 99 9.27 -22.67 -24.16
N HIS A 100 9.19 -23.30 -23.00
CA HIS A 100 9.88 -24.55 -22.65
C HIS A 100 8.89 -25.69 -22.33
N ILE A 101 7.66 -25.60 -22.77
CA ILE A 101 6.57 -26.52 -22.43
C ILE A 101 6.88 -28.00 -22.69
N THR A 102 7.81 -28.29 -23.63
CA THR A 102 8.26 -29.66 -23.94
C THR A 102 9.19 -30.24 -22.86
N ARG A 103 9.74 -29.40 -21.97
CA ARG A 103 10.64 -29.75 -20.86
C ARG A 103 10.05 -29.47 -19.50
N SER A 104 8.94 -28.72 -19.46
CA SER A 104 8.20 -28.39 -18.24
C SER A 104 7.51 -29.67 -17.74
N MET A 105 7.67 -29.99 -16.48
CA MET A 105 6.84 -31.01 -15.84
C MET A 105 5.37 -30.54 -15.88
N GLN A 106 4.44 -31.41 -16.20
CA GLN A 106 3.00 -31.10 -16.23
C GLN A 106 2.52 -30.42 -14.95
N ASP A 107 3.13 -30.78 -13.82
CA ASP A 107 2.82 -30.19 -12.49
C ASP A 107 3.12 -28.70 -12.41
N ARG A 108 4.15 -28.18 -13.13
CA ARG A 108 4.51 -26.75 -13.03
C ARG A 108 3.47 -25.82 -13.64
N ALA A 109 2.90 -26.18 -14.77
CA ALA A 109 1.82 -25.41 -15.39
C ALA A 109 0.58 -25.34 -14.49
N GLN A 110 0.23 -26.47 -13.87
CA GLN A 110 -0.87 -26.53 -12.92
C GLN A 110 -0.60 -25.70 -11.66
N GLN A 111 0.61 -25.79 -11.09
CA GLN A 111 1.02 -24.99 -9.92
C GLN A 111 0.94 -23.49 -10.20
N LEU A 112 1.46 -23.04 -11.36
CA LEU A 112 1.40 -21.62 -11.75
C LEU A 112 -0.04 -21.15 -11.95
N SER A 113 -0.92 -21.99 -12.51
CA SER A 113 -2.33 -21.66 -12.65
C SER A 113 -2.99 -21.43 -11.29
N VAL A 114 -2.79 -22.34 -10.35
CA VAL A 114 -3.34 -22.22 -8.99
C VAL A 114 -2.78 -20.98 -8.28
N GLU A 115 -1.46 -20.77 -8.34
CA GLU A 115 -0.84 -19.58 -7.70
C GLU A 115 -1.39 -18.26 -8.27
N ILE A 116 -1.59 -18.18 -9.60
CA ILE A 116 -2.14 -16.98 -10.24
C ILE A 116 -3.60 -16.76 -9.81
N ASP A 117 -4.40 -17.80 -9.76
CA ASP A 117 -5.80 -17.73 -9.35
C ASP A 117 -5.92 -17.27 -7.89
N GLU A 118 -5.07 -17.79 -6.99
CA GLU A 118 -5.00 -17.36 -5.60
C GLU A 118 -4.63 -15.88 -5.48
N VAL A 119 -3.62 -15.43 -6.22
CA VAL A 119 -3.16 -14.02 -6.20
C VAL A 119 -4.23 -13.11 -6.78
N ASN A 120 -4.89 -13.49 -7.88
CA ASN A 120 -5.99 -12.72 -8.45
C ASN A 120 -7.16 -12.59 -7.50
N HIS A 121 -7.53 -13.69 -6.82
CA HIS A 121 -8.58 -13.66 -5.80
C HIS A 121 -8.23 -12.69 -4.67
N ARG A 122 -7.00 -12.74 -4.16
CA ARG A 122 -6.51 -11.79 -3.14
C ARG A 122 -6.57 -10.35 -3.61
N LEU A 123 -6.12 -10.07 -4.85
CA LEU A 123 -6.18 -8.73 -5.42
C LEU A 123 -7.62 -8.23 -5.57
N GLU A 124 -8.56 -9.10 -5.94
CA GLU A 124 -9.98 -8.75 -5.99
C GLU A 124 -10.50 -8.35 -4.61
N LEU A 125 -10.20 -9.15 -3.57
CA LEU A 125 -10.59 -8.84 -2.19
C LEU A 125 -10.01 -7.50 -1.72
N ILE A 126 -8.72 -7.26 -1.97
CA ILE A 126 -8.02 -6.03 -1.62
C ILE A 126 -8.66 -4.83 -2.35
N ALA A 127 -8.85 -4.93 -3.66
CA ALA A 127 -9.41 -3.84 -4.46
C ALA A 127 -10.83 -3.46 -4.02
N LYS A 128 -11.71 -4.45 -3.86
CA LYS A 128 -13.10 -4.21 -3.46
C LYS A 128 -13.20 -3.66 -2.03
N SER A 129 -12.46 -4.21 -1.07
CA SER A 129 -12.49 -3.73 0.32
C SER A 129 -11.85 -2.35 0.47
N SER A 130 -10.79 -2.04 -0.27
CA SER A 130 -10.20 -0.70 -0.28
C SER A 130 -11.15 0.34 -0.91
N ASN A 131 -11.88 -0.02 -1.97
CA ASN A 131 -12.90 0.84 -2.55
C ASN A 131 -14.02 1.14 -1.54
N LEU A 132 -14.50 0.13 -0.81
CA LEU A 132 -15.51 0.32 0.22
C LEU A 132 -15.00 1.24 1.35
N SER A 133 -13.76 1.04 1.79
CA SER A 133 -13.14 1.94 2.78
C SER A 133 -13.09 3.39 2.29
N LEU A 134 -12.76 3.59 1.01
CA LEU A 134 -12.73 4.92 0.39
C LEU A 134 -14.14 5.53 0.26
N GLN A 135 -15.15 4.72 -0.07
CA GLN A 135 -16.56 5.17 -0.13
C GLN A 135 -17.06 5.63 1.24
N LEU A 136 -16.79 4.87 2.30
CA LEU A 136 -17.13 5.26 3.67
C LEU A 136 -16.44 6.57 4.08
N TYR A 137 -15.14 6.69 3.78
CA TYR A 137 -14.43 7.95 4.02
C TYR A 137 -15.02 9.12 3.21
N GLY A 138 -15.32 8.90 1.92
CA GLY A 138 -15.97 9.91 1.07
C GLY A 138 -17.33 10.34 1.59
N TRP A 139 -18.13 9.39 2.08
CA TRP A 139 -19.41 9.65 2.72
C TRP A 139 -19.23 10.57 3.95
N TYR A 140 -18.24 10.26 4.82
CA TYR A 140 -17.94 11.11 5.98
C TYR A 140 -17.53 12.54 5.59
N ILE A 141 -16.71 12.70 4.55
CA ILE A 141 -16.27 14.04 4.09
C ILE A 141 -17.48 14.87 3.60
N GLN A 142 -18.48 14.23 3.00
CA GLN A 142 -19.66 14.91 2.46
C GLN A 142 -20.74 15.21 3.53
N HIS A 143 -20.96 14.29 4.47
CA HIS A 143 -22.11 14.32 5.39
C HIS A 143 -21.71 14.51 6.87
N GLY A 144 -20.46 14.20 7.22
CA GLY A 144 -20.00 14.13 8.61
C GLY A 144 -20.44 12.85 9.31
N HIS A 145 -20.89 12.97 10.56
CA HIS A 145 -21.47 11.85 11.30
C HIS A 145 -22.94 11.62 10.90
N ALA A 146 -23.39 10.37 10.98
CA ALA A 146 -24.79 10.01 10.76
C ALA A 146 -25.71 10.74 11.77
N ARG A 147 -26.75 11.40 11.28
CA ARG A 147 -27.64 12.26 12.08
C ARG A 147 -29.05 11.69 12.24
N ASN A 148 -29.44 10.82 11.33
CA ASN A 148 -30.79 10.27 11.24
C ASN A 148 -30.76 8.79 10.82
N GLU A 149 -31.95 8.19 10.78
CA GLU A 149 -32.10 6.78 10.39
C GLU A 149 -31.82 6.54 8.89
N GLU A 150 -32.08 7.55 8.04
CA GLU A 150 -31.82 7.46 6.60
C GLU A 150 -30.32 7.33 6.33
N ASP A 151 -29.50 8.15 7.01
CA ASP A 151 -28.01 8.07 6.96
C ASP A 151 -27.53 6.69 7.39
N ARG A 152 -28.12 6.10 8.45
CA ARG A 152 -27.75 4.77 8.95
C ARG A 152 -28.12 3.67 7.96
N ILE A 153 -29.30 3.73 7.35
CA ILE A 153 -29.73 2.77 6.34
C ILE A 153 -28.78 2.79 5.13
N GLU A 154 -28.35 3.99 4.70
CA GLU A 154 -27.39 4.12 3.60
C GLU A 154 -26.04 3.49 3.95
N LEU A 155 -25.49 3.78 5.12
CA LEU A 155 -24.24 3.22 5.62
C LEU A 155 -24.33 1.70 5.81
N ASP A 156 -25.46 1.20 6.32
CA ASP A 156 -25.71 -0.22 6.48
C ASP A 156 -25.72 -0.94 5.13
N LYS A 157 -26.28 -0.36 4.09
CA LYS A 157 -26.23 -0.91 2.73
C LYS A 157 -24.78 -1.05 2.23
N LEU A 158 -23.93 -0.05 2.49
CA LEU A 158 -22.50 -0.13 2.15
C LEU A 158 -21.80 -1.28 2.91
N MET A 159 -22.09 -1.41 4.21
CA MET A 159 -21.48 -2.45 5.04
C MET A 159 -22.02 -3.87 4.80
N HIS A 160 -23.21 -3.99 4.18
CA HIS A 160 -23.77 -5.28 3.74
C HIS A 160 -23.26 -5.71 2.35
N ASP A 161 -22.25 -5.03 1.79
CA ASP A 161 -21.59 -5.51 0.57
C ASP A 161 -21.06 -6.93 0.79
N PRO A 162 -21.34 -7.88 -0.13
CA PRO A 162 -20.85 -9.27 -0.03
C PRO A 162 -19.34 -9.40 0.18
N ILE A 163 -18.57 -8.40 -0.20
CA ILE A 163 -17.12 -8.36 -0.01
C ILE A 163 -16.74 -8.48 1.47
N MET A 164 -17.55 -7.92 2.37
CA MET A 164 -17.26 -7.95 3.80
C MET A 164 -17.29 -9.36 4.37
N ASP A 165 -18.12 -10.25 3.84
CA ASP A 165 -18.16 -11.65 4.23
C ASP A 165 -17.01 -12.45 3.59
N LEU A 166 -16.69 -12.18 2.34
CA LEU A 166 -15.57 -12.83 1.65
C LEU A 166 -14.22 -12.50 2.31
N VAL A 167 -13.99 -11.24 2.65
CA VAL A 167 -12.74 -10.80 3.31
C VAL A 167 -12.59 -11.35 4.74
N LYS A 168 -13.67 -11.70 5.43
CA LYS A 168 -13.61 -12.32 6.78
C LYS A 168 -12.83 -13.64 6.80
N SER A 169 -12.86 -14.40 5.72
CA SER A 169 -12.16 -15.70 5.60
C SER A 169 -10.71 -15.56 5.17
N SER A 170 -10.27 -14.36 4.75
CA SER A 170 -8.89 -14.11 4.33
C SER A 170 -7.97 -13.80 5.52
N ASN A 171 -6.75 -14.32 5.45
CA ASN A 171 -5.69 -14.04 6.43
C ASN A 171 -4.62 -13.08 5.90
N GLY A 172 -4.81 -12.50 4.70
CA GLY A 172 -3.86 -11.58 4.09
C GLY A 172 -3.77 -10.25 4.84
N PHE A 173 -2.59 -9.61 4.81
CA PHE A 173 -2.35 -8.34 5.49
C PHE A 173 -3.29 -7.24 4.98
N TYR A 174 -3.28 -6.96 3.68
CA TYR A 174 -4.09 -5.87 3.10
C TYR A 174 -5.59 -6.15 3.16
N GLU A 175 -6.00 -7.41 3.01
CA GLU A 175 -7.38 -7.83 3.14
C GLU A 175 -7.91 -7.50 4.55
N ASN A 176 -7.13 -7.81 5.59
CA ASN A 176 -7.47 -7.47 6.96
C ASN A 176 -7.39 -5.96 7.21
N LEU A 177 -6.36 -5.28 6.69
CA LEU A 177 -6.19 -3.84 6.83
C LEU A 177 -7.43 -3.07 6.36
N TYR A 178 -7.86 -3.31 5.11
CA TYR A 178 -9.02 -2.60 4.55
C TYR A 178 -10.33 -3.01 5.21
N ARG A 179 -10.49 -4.27 5.61
CA ARG A 179 -11.62 -4.70 6.41
C ARG A 179 -11.71 -3.93 7.73
N TYR A 180 -10.59 -3.78 8.45
CA TYR A 180 -10.57 -3.03 9.70
C TYR A 180 -10.82 -1.55 9.47
N GLN A 181 -10.34 -0.98 8.40
CA GLN A 181 -10.65 0.40 7.99
C GLN A 181 -12.14 0.60 7.74
N CYS A 182 -12.81 -0.31 7.03
CA CYS A 182 -14.26 -0.22 6.81
C CYS A 182 -15.02 -0.18 8.13
N TYR A 183 -14.77 -1.11 9.04
CA TYR A 183 -15.45 -1.12 10.35
C TYR A 183 -15.05 0.07 11.23
N CYS A 184 -13.81 0.54 11.14
CA CYS A 184 -13.34 1.73 11.85
C CYS A 184 -14.11 2.97 11.38
N TRP A 185 -14.19 3.21 10.06
CA TRP A 185 -14.96 4.30 9.49
C TRP A 185 -16.44 4.19 9.82
N TYR A 186 -17.05 3.03 9.64
CA TYR A 186 -18.45 2.83 9.96
C TYR A 186 -18.74 3.13 11.43
N GLY A 187 -17.94 2.61 12.37
CA GLY A 187 -18.08 2.90 13.80
C GLY A 187 -17.91 4.37 14.14
N PHE A 188 -16.94 5.05 13.48
CA PHE A 188 -16.70 6.48 13.67
C PHE A 188 -17.88 7.33 13.15
N ILE A 189 -18.38 7.04 11.95
CA ILE A 189 -19.48 7.77 11.31
C ILE A 189 -20.79 7.59 12.09
N THR A 190 -21.09 6.36 12.52
CA THR A 190 -22.32 6.03 13.28
C THR A 190 -22.23 6.36 14.76
N GLN A 191 -21.06 6.84 15.23
CA GLN A 191 -20.77 7.13 16.64
C GLN A 191 -20.90 5.90 17.55
N ASP A 192 -20.63 4.69 16.99
CA ASP A 192 -20.43 3.49 17.78
C ASP A 192 -18.98 3.45 18.27
N PHE A 193 -18.75 4.10 19.43
CA PHE A 193 -17.41 4.25 20.01
C PHE A 193 -16.74 2.91 20.35
N LEU A 194 -17.51 1.87 20.70
CA LEU A 194 -16.97 0.56 21.00
C LEU A 194 -16.53 -0.17 19.72
N LEU A 195 -17.30 -0.06 18.65
CA LEU A 195 -16.94 -0.59 17.35
C LEU A 195 -15.70 0.11 16.80
N HIS A 196 -15.68 1.45 16.85
CA HIS A 196 -14.54 2.27 16.45
C HIS A 196 -13.28 1.87 17.21
N TYR A 197 -13.33 1.77 18.54
CA TYR A 197 -12.20 1.32 19.34
C TYR A 197 -11.74 -0.09 18.97
N ARG A 198 -12.67 -1.05 18.88
CA ARG A 198 -12.35 -2.45 18.56
C ARG A 198 -11.56 -2.57 17.26
N TYR A 199 -11.95 -1.86 16.21
CA TYR A 199 -11.33 -1.98 14.91
C TYR A 199 -10.12 -1.08 14.74
N SER A 200 -10.02 0.05 15.42
CA SER A 200 -8.78 0.83 15.53
C SER A 200 -7.68 0.03 16.23
N GLN A 201 -8.02 -0.69 17.32
CA GLN A 201 -7.07 -1.58 18.01
C GLN A 201 -6.62 -2.72 17.10
N LYS A 202 -7.55 -3.42 16.43
CA LYS A 202 -7.21 -4.49 15.48
C LYS A 202 -6.33 -4.00 14.31
N TRP A 203 -6.53 -2.78 13.87
CA TRP A 203 -5.70 -2.17 12.84
C TRP A 203 -4.25 -2.01 13.32
N VAL A 204 -4.02 -1.48 14.51
CA VAL A 204 -2.68 -1.36 15.10
C VAL A 204 -2.09 -2.73 15.39
N ASP A 205 -2.84 -3.66 16.00
CA ASP A 205 -2.40 -5.03 16.29
C ASP A 205 -1.96 -5.79 15.02
N LEU A 206 -2.57 -5.50 13.87
CA LEU A 206 -2.17 -6.09 12.59
C LEU A 206 -0.74 -5.70 12.20
N PHE A 207 -0.34 -4.46 12.46
CA PHE A 207 1.02 -4.00 12.23
C PHE A 207 1.99 -4.53 13.28
N ASP A 208 1.55 -4.70 14.52
CA ASP A 208 2.38 -5.29 15.58
C ASP A 208 2.67 -6.78 15.31
N ALA A 209 1.73 -7.48 14.67
CA ALA A 209 1.93 -8.85 14.20
C ALA A 209 2.77 -8.94 12.91
N ASN A 210 2.98 -7.82 12.19
CA ASN A 210 3.70 -7.74 10.92
C ASN A 210 4.66 -6.54 10.93
N GLU A 211 5.70 -6.61 11.75
CA GLU A 211 6.59 -5.47 12.04
C GLU A 211 7.22 -4.82 10.80
N ASN A 212 7.60 -5.62 9.80
CA ASN A 212 8.13 -5.13 8.54
C ASN A 212 7.16 -4.20 7.80
N MET A 213 5.84 -4.39 7.99
CA MET A 213 4.82 -3.56 7.37
C MET A 213 4.75 -2.15 7.96
N LYS A 214 5.24 -1.92 9.18
CA LYS A 214 5.34 -0.58 9.77
C LYS A 214 6.25 0.35 8.95
N GLN A 215 7.30 -0.20 8.34
CA GLN A 215 8.21 0.56 7.47
C GLN A 215 7.67 0.66 6.04
N ILE A 216 7.03 -0.40 5.53
CA ILE A 216 6.49 -0.45 4.17
C ILE A 216 5.26 0.45 4.05
N GLU A 217 4.36 0.39 5.02
CA GLU A 217 3.08 1.10 5.05
C GLU A 217 3.00 2.08 6.22
N THR A 218 4.08 2.86 6.44
CA THR A 218 4.19 3.81 7.57
C THR A 218 2.99 4.74 7.67
N ALA A 219 2.49 5.25 6.52
CA ALA A 219 1.30 6.12 6.47
C ALA A 219 0.06 5.44 7.04
N GLN A 220 -0.16 4.18 6.69
CA GLN A 220 -1.30 3.42 7.18
C GLN A 220 -1.18 3.09 8.67
N TYR A 221 0.05 2.83 9.14
CA TYR A 221 0.29 2.61 10.56
C TYR A 221 0.01 3.87 11.38
N ILE A 222 0.54 5.03 10.97
CA ILE A 222 0.28 6.33 11.60
C ILE A 222 -1.22 6.64 11.63
N LYS A 223 -1.93 6.39 10.53
CA LYS A 223 -3.38 6.57 10.46
C LYS A 223 -4.12 5.64 11.45
N GLY A 224 -3.65 4.40 11.60
CA GLY A 224 -4.15 3.46 12.60
C GLY A 224 -3.98 3.98 14.03
N LEU A 225 -2.77 4.46 14.36
CA LEU A 225 -2.48 5.06 15.66
C LEU A 225 -3.36 6.29 15.95
N HIS A 226 -3.55 7.17 14.95
CA HIS A 226 -4.43 8.33 15.09
C HIS A 226 -5.89 7.94 15.40
N ASN A 227 -6.43 6.96 14.67
CA ASN A 227 -7.79 6.46 14.96
C ASN A 227 -7.87 5.82 16.35
N LEU A 228 -6.82 5.11 16.79
CA LEU A 228 -6.77 4.50 18.11
C LEU A 228 -6.71 5.56 19.23
N ILE A 229 -5.94 6.64 19.05
CA ILE A 229 -5.89 7.79 19.95
C ILE A 229 -7.29 8.42 20.09
N THR A 230 -7.95 8.70 18.96
CA THR A 230 -9.31 9.26 18.95
C THR A 230 -10.28 8.34 19.69
N SER A 231 -10.24 7.03 19.41
CA SER A 231 -11.13 6.06 20.07
C SER A 231 -10.88 5.93 21.57
N HIS A 232 -9.62 6.00 22.02
CA HIS A 232 -9.30 6.02 23.46
C HIS A 232 -9.85 7.26 24.15
N PHE A 233 -9.80 8.42 23.47
CA PHE A 233 -10.39 9.64 23.97
C PHE A 233 -11.91 9.50 24.13
N ASP A 234 -12.61 8.99 23.11
CA ASP A 234 -14.06 8.81 23.10
C ASP A 234 -14.56 7.87 24.21
N ILE A 235 -13.84 6.76 24.44
CA ILE A 235 -14.16 5.82 25.54
C ILE A 235 -13.56 6.22 26.89
N LYS A 236 -12.89 7.40 26.99
CA LYS A 236 -12.27 7.96 28.21
C LYS A 236 -11.16 7.10 28.80
N ASN A 237 -10.47 6.32 27.99
CA ASN A 237 -9.32 5.52 28.42
C ASN A 237 -8.03 6.35 28.32
N PHE A 238 -7.88 7.32 29.21
CA PHE A 238 -6.78 8.31 29.17
C PHE A 238 -5.38 7.70 29.42
N GLN A 239 -5.31 6.56 30.10
CA GLN A 239 -4.03 5.88 30.27
C GLN A 239 -3.52 5.33 28.92
N LYS A 240 -4.37 4.56 28.22
CA LYS A 240 -4.03 4.01 26.91
C LYS A 240 -3.83 5.08 25.85
N LEU A 241 -4.57 6.17 25.93
CA LEU A 241 -4.39 7.34 25.09
C LEU A 241 -2.96 7.89 25.22
N LYS A 242 -2.43 8.09 26.41
CA LYS A 242 -1.06 8.57 26.63
C LYS A 242 -0.01 7.59 26.10
N GLU A 243 -0.20 6.29 26.34
CA GLU A 243 0.69 5.25 25.80
C GLU A 243 0.73 5.29 24.27
N THR A 244 -0.42 5.42 23.62
CA THR A 244 -0.50 5.46 22.14
C THR A 244 0.09 6.75 21.56
N ILE A 245 -0.08 7.91 22.24
CA ILE A 245 0.57 9.17 21.85
C ILE A 245 2.10 9.01 21.88
N SER A 246 2.66 8.42 22.95
CA SER A 246 4.12 8.21 23.03
C SER A 246 4.65 7.31 21.91
N ILE A 247 3.85 6.35 21.43
CA ILE A 247 4.21 5.55 20.24
C ILE A 247 4.22 6.43 18.99
N LEU A 248 3.21 7.29 18.81
CA LEU A 248 3.11 8.18 17.64
C LEU A 248 4.25 9.21 17.60
N GLU A 249 4.73 9.71 18.75
CA GLU A 249 5.84 10.66 18.84
C GLU A 249 7.13 10.13 18.18
N ASN A 250 7.36 8.80 18.16
CA ASN A 250 8.50 8.20 17.47
C ASN A 250 8.47 8.40 15.95
N TYR A 251 7.32 8.79 15.39
CA TYR A 251 7.12 9.06 13.95
C TYR A 251 7.02 10.53 13.62
N SER A 252 7.26 11.45 14.59
CA SER A 252 7.10 12.90 14.43
C SER A 252 7.95 13.51 13.31
N GLU A 253 9.11 12.91 12.99
CA GLU A 253 10.01 13.38 11.93
C GLU A 253 9.71 12.78 10.56
N THR A 254 8.68 11.94 10.43
CA THR A 254 8.32 11.38 9.12
C THR A 254 7.71 12.47 8.23
N PRO A 255 8.01 12.49 6.90
CA PRO A 255 7.45 13.50 5.99
C PRO A 255 5.93 13.54 5.97
N ILE A 256 5.27 12.43 6.32
CA ILE A 256 3.82 12.30 6.40
C ILE A 256 3.25 13.12 7.57
N VAL A 257 3.94 13.13 8.70
CA VAL A 257 3.51 13.90 9.89
C VAL A 257 3.86 15.37 9.73
N LEU A 258 5.01 15.69 9.11
CA LEU A 258 5.46 17.07 8.92
C LEU A 258 4.60 17.86 7.90
N ASN A 259 3.89 17.17 7.00
CA ASN A 259 3.06 17.79 5.95
C ASN A 259 1.56 17.84 6.29
N ASN A 260 1.14 17.33 7.43
CA ASN A 260 -0.23 17.40 7.96
C ASN A 260 -0.29 18.20 9.25
#